data_11012c0afde4da2e84479913f035512b
#
_entry.id   11012c0afde4da2e84479913f035512b
#
_cell.length_a   1.000
_cell.length_b   1.000
_cell.length_c   1.000
_cell.angle_alpha   90.00
_cell.angle_beta   90.00
_cell.angle_gamma   90.00
#
_symmetry.space_group_name_H-M   'P 1'
#
loop_
_entity.id
_entity.type
_entity.pdbx_description
1 polymer ?
#
loop_
_entity_poly.entity_id
_entity_poly.type
_entity_poly.pdbx_seq_one_letter_code
_entity_poly.pdbx_strand_id
1 'polypeptide(L)'
;KLQLNGAHAGCEHGVCGACTVLVDGVAMRSCLMFAVQADGYQITTIEGISPGPGEFSPIQDAFCETHGMQCGYCTPAMILAAHALLHKNLSPTREEIVDAISGNICRCTGYAQIVEAIALAAERMRGQNEPAEKR
;
A
#
# COMPACT_ATOMS: atom_id res chain seq x y z
N LYS A 1 15.02 19.07 -2.62
CA LYS A 1 14.87 17.67 -2.15
C LYS A 1 13.42 17.49 -1.78
N LEU A 2 12.79 16.44 -2.29
CA LEU A 2 11.33 16.21 -2.19
C LEU A 2 10.89 15.69 -0.82
N GLN A 3 11.82 15.27 0.05
CA GLN A 3 11.54 14.66 1.37
C GLN A 3 10.63 13.42 1.31
N LEU A 4 10.62 12.69 0.19
CA LEU A 4 9.88 11.45 0.00
C LEU A 4 10.76 10.29 0.50
N ASN A 5 10.57 9.89 1.75
CA ASN A 5 11.43 8.92 2.42
C ASN A 5 10.83 7.50 2.47
N GLY A 6 9.57 7.33 2.05
CA GLY A 6 8.85 6.06 2.16
C GLY A 6 9.17 5.04 1.07
N ALA A 7 9.75 5.45 -0.05
CA ALA A 7 10.21 4.51 -1.08
C ALA A 7 11.63 4.04 -0.74
N HIS A 8 11.79 2.79 -0.31
CA HIS A 8 13.06 2.25 0.16
C HIS A 8 13.81 1.46 -0.92
N ALA A 9 15.13 1.62 -0.99
CA ALA A 9 16.00 0.84 -1.88
C ALA A 9 16.54 -0.40 -1.15
N GLY A 10 15.85 -1.54 -1.28
CA GLY A 10 16.24 -2.78 -0.60
C GLY A 10 17.10 -3.73 -1.44
N CYS A 11 16.81 -3.90 -2.72
CA CYS A 11 17.51 -4.84 -3.59
C CYS A 11 18.00 -4.26 -4.91
N GLU A 12 17.39 -3.17 -5.38
CA GLU A 12 17.71 -2.47 -6.65
C GLU A 12 17.61 -3.34 -7.92
N HIS A 13 16.92 -4.48 -7.85
CA HIS A 13 16.70 -5.39 -9.00
C HIS A 13 15.30 -6.00 -9.05
N GLY A 14 14.31 -5.34 -8.43
CA GLY A 14 12.89 -5.67 -8.60
C GLY A 14 12.32 -6.78 -7.72
N VAL A 15 13.12 -7.43 -6.86
CA VAL A 15 12.70 -8.62 -6.09
C VAL A 15 11.96 -8.26 -4.80
N CYS A 16 12.53 -7.37 -3.96
CA CYS A 16 12.02 -7.17 -2.60
C CYS A 16 10.73 -6.34 -2.51
N GLY A 17 10.45 -5.53 -3.50
CA GLY A 17 9.25 -4.67 -3.54
C GLY A 17 9.26 -3.46 -2.63
N ALA A 18 10.30 -3.23 -1.83
CA ALA A 18 10.37 -2.11 -0.88
C ALA A 18 10.29 -0.71 -1.55
N CYS A 19 10.64 -0.64 -2.83
CA CYS A 19 10.59 0.57 -3.64
C CYS A 19 9.25 0.77 -4.39
N THR A 20 8.20 0.03 -4.06
CA THR A 20 6.91 0.16 -4.73
C THR A 20 6.37 1.58 -4.62
N VAL A 21 5.96 2.12 -5.76
CA VAL A 21 5.19 3.38 -5.91
C VAL A 21 3.95 3.10 -6.77
N LEU A 22 3.00 4.01 -6.78
CA LEU A 22 1.89 3.95 -7.74
C LEU A 22 2.22 4.84 -8.94
N VAL A 23 2.08 4.28 -10.13
CA VAL A 23 2.16 4.98 -11.41
C VAL A 23 0.77 4.93 -12.03
N ASP A 24 0.08 6.05 -12.11
CA ASP A 24 -1.34 6.11 -12.49
C ASP A 24 -2.21 5.10 -11.72
N GLY A 25 -1.97 4.95 -10.42
CA GLY A 25 -2.69 4.03 -9.55
C GLY A 25 -2.25 2.56 -9.63
N VAL A 26 -1.28 2.21 -10.47
CA VAL A 26 -0.74 0.85 -10.60
C VAL A 26 0.52 0.70 -9.77
N ALA A 27 0.59 -0.32 -8.91
CA ALA A 27 1.77 -0.60 -8.10
C ALA A 27 2.95 -1.08 -8.97
N MET A 28 4.04 -0.35 -8.95
CA MET A 28 5.24 -0.61 -9.75
C MET A 28 6.52 -0.53 -8.92
N ARG A 29 7.57 -1.23 -9.37
CA ARG A 29 8.90 -1.21 -8.76
C ARG A 29 9.70 -0.03 -9.28
N SER A 30 9.87 1.03 -8.48
CA SER A 30 10.58 2.24 -8.92
C SER A 30 12.07 1.98 -9.22
N CYS A 31 12.70 0.99 -8.62
CA CYS A 31 14.09 0.63 -8.91
C CYS A 31 14.31 0.05 -10.33
N LEU A 32 13.24 -0.33 -11.03
CA LEU A 32 13.28 -0.81 -12.41
C LEU A 32 12.84 0.24 -13.45
N MET A 33 12.55 1.46 -12.98
CA MET A 33 12.12 2.56 -13.86
C MET A 33 13.23 3.60 -13.96
N PHE A 34 13.51 4.05 -15.17
CA PHE A 34 14.29 5.27 -15.37
C PHE A 34 13.40 6.50 -15.13
N ALA A 35 13.96 7.55 -14.54
CA ALA A 35 13.21 8.78 -14.26
C ALA A 35 12.54 9.38 -15.51
N VAL A 36 13.17 9.25 -16.68
CA VAL A 36 12.62 9.70 -17.96
C VAL A 36 11.33 8.95 -18.36
N GLN A 37 11.17 7.70 -17.90
CA GLN A 37 9.94 6.91 -18.15
C GLN A 37 8.77 7.37 -17.30
N ALA A 38 9.02 8.14 -16.25
CA ALA A 38 7.98 8.68 -15.37
C ALA A 38 7.38 9.99 -15.92
N ASP A 39 7.94 10.54 -17.00
CA ASP A 39 7.43 11.75 -17.61
C ASP A 39 6.02 11.56 -18.14
N GLY A 40 5.12 12.48 -17.77
CA GLY A 40 3.69 12.42 -18.13
C GLY A 40 2.83 11.50 -17.25
N TYR A 41 3.41 10.73 -16.29
CA TYR A 41 2.66 9.89 -15.38
C TYR A 41 2.48 10.54 -14.01
N GLN A 42 1.37 10.22 -13.34
CA GLN A 42 1.15 10.58 -11.96
C GLN A 42 1.83 9.55 -11.04
N ILE A 43 2.85 9.98 -10.32
CA ILE A 43 3.55 9.14 -9.35
C ILE A 43 3.02 9.44 -7.95
N THR A 44 2.48 8.42 -7.28
CA THR A 44 2.06 8.52 -5.88
C THR A 44 2.93 7.65 -4.99
N THR A 45 3.50 8.25 -3.96
CA THR A 45 4.26 7.56 -2.91
C THR A 45 3.41 7.45 -1.64
N ILE A 46 3.93 6.79 -0.60
CA ILE A 46 3.21 6.63 0.68
C ILE A 46 2.82 7.97 1.32
N GLU A 47 3.61 9.00 1.10
CA GLU A 47 3.34 10.34 1.61
C GLU A 47 2.09 10.96 0.99
N GLY A 48 1.69 10.49 -0.19
CA GLY A 48 0.46 10.94 -0.88
C GLY A 48 -0.80 10.13 -0.56
N ILE A 49 -0.73 9.12 0.32
CA ILE A 49 -1.87 8.27 0.67
C ILE A 49 -2.67 8.83 1.85
N SER A 50 -2.03 9.58 2.72
CA SER A 50 -2.70 10.20 3.88
C SER A 50 -3.65 11.33 3.43
N PRO A 51 -4.85 11.45 4.04
CA PRO A 51 -5.80 12.51 3.70
C PRO A 51 -5.29 13.91 4.05
N GLY A 52 -4.45 14.03 5.07
CA GLY A 52 -3.89 15.28 5.54
C GLY A 52 -2.76 15.09 6.55
N PRO A 53 -2.09 16.19 6.97
CA PRO A 53 -1.04 16.13 7.96
C PRO A 53 -1.52 15.56 9.29
N GLY A 54 -0.93 14.46 9.75
CA GLY A 54 -1.29 13.80 11.00
C GLY A 54 -2.52 12.90 10.93
N GLU A 55 -3.11 12.74 9.75
CA GLU A 55 -4.24 11.84 9.51
C GLU A 55 -3.76 10.58 8.78
N PHE A 56 -4.31 9.44 9.18
CA PHE A 56 -4.08 8.18 8.49
C PHE A 56 -5.23 7.83 7.55
N SER A 57 -4.90 7.24 6.41
CA SER A 57 -5.89 6.60 5.57
C SER A 57 -6.44 5.33 6.25
N PRO A 58 -7.63 4.82 5.86
CA PRO A 58 -8.19 3.59 6.43
C PRO A 58 -7.23 2.39 6.37
N ILE A 59 -6.36 2.35 5.36
CA ILE A 59 -5.36 1.29 5.22
C ILE A 59 -4.24 1.47 6.26
N GLN A 60 -3.74 2.69 6.42
CA GLN A 60 -2.70 2.98 7.42
C GLN A 60 -3.20 2.70 8.85
N ASP A 61 -4.42 3.12 9.18
CA ASP A 61 -5.06 2.82 10.47
C ASP A 61 -5.18 1.32 10.71
N ALA A 62 -5.61 0.57 9.71
CA ALA A 62 -5.74 -0.88 9.83
C ALA A 62 -4.39 -1.57 10.08
N PHE A 63 -3.31 -1.11 9.42
CA PHE A 63 -1.95 -1.62 9.69
C PHE A 63 -1.48 -1.33 11.12
N CYS A 64 -1.83 -0.17 11.67
CA CYS A 64 -1.53 0.16 13.07
C CYS A 64 -2.30 -0.76 14.03
N GLU A 65 -3.58 -0.95 13.81
CA GLU A 65 -4.47 -1.70 14.70
C GLU A 65 -4.17 -3.19 14.73
N THR A 66 -3.91 -3.79 13.58
CA THR A 66 -3.59 -5.23 13.46
C THR A 66 -2.13 -5.55 13.74
N HIS A 67 -1.31 -4.53 14.05
CA HIS A 67 0.14 -4.68 14.14
C HIS A 67 0.77 -5.24 12.85
N GLY A 68 0.26 -4.83 11.69
CA GLY A 68 0.75 -5.23 10.36
C GLY A 68 2.15 -4.74 10.02
N MET A 69 2.86 -4.16 10.99
CA MET A 69 4.22 -3.68 10.85
C MET A 69 5.06 -3.99 12.10
N GLN A 70 6.38 -4.15 11.91
CA GLN A 70 7.35 -4.23 12.99
C GLN A 70 8.49 -3.24 12.74
N CYS A 71 9.51 -3.58 11.94
CA CYS A 71 10.57 -2.63 11.62
C CYS A 71 10.13 -1.47 10.71
N GLY A 72 9.02 -1.61 10.02
CA GLY A 72 8.43 -0.57 9.16
C GLY A 72 9.03 -0.49 7.75
N TYR A 73 10.12 -1.20 7.44
CA TYR A 73 10.83 -1.03 6.17
C TYR A 73 10.00 -1.41 4.94
N CYS A 74 9.23 -2.49 4.98
CA CYS A 74 8.36 -2.91 3.88
C CYS A 74 6.98 -2.23 3.91
N THR A 75 6.61 -1.58 5.01
CA THR A 75 5.26 -1.10 5.28
C THR A 75 4.75 -0.10 4.23
N PRO A 76 5.50 0.93 3.81
CA PRO A 76 5.04 1.84 2.76
C PRO A 76 4.66 1.13 1.47
N ALA A 77 5.50 0.19 1.04
CA ALA A 77 5.27 -0.58 -0.18
C ALA A 77 4.07 -1.54 -0.06
N MET A 78 3.88 -2.18 1.10
CA MET A 78 2.73 -3.03 1.38
C MET A 78 1.42 -2.23 1.36
N ILE A 79 1.40 -1.03 1.95
CA ILE A 79 0.25 -0.13 1.94
C ILE A 79 -0.08 0.31 0.52
N LEU A 80 0.92 0.65 -0.31
CA LEU A 80 0.68 1.04 -1.70
C LEU A 80 0.16 -0.13 -2.55
N ALA A 81 0.65 -1.35 -2.34
CA ALA A 81 0.12 -2.55 -3.00
C ALA A 81 -1.34 -2.80 -2.58
N ALA A 82 -1.65 -2.69 -1.29
CA ALA A 82 -3.00 -2.78 -0.77
C ALA A 82 -3.92 -1.69 -1.34
N HIS A 83 -3.43 -0.45 -1.41
CA HIS A 83 -4.16 0.68 -1.99
C HIS A 83 -4.54 0.41 -3.45
N ALA A 84 -3.60 -0.07 -4.27
CA ALA A 84 -3.86 -0.43 -5.66
C ALA A 84 -4.91 -1.54 -5.80
N LEU A 85 -4.90 -2.55 -4.92
CA LEU A 85 -5.91 -3.59 -4.87
C LEU A 85 -7.28 -3.04 -4.49
N LEU A 86 -7.37 -2.32 -3.36
CA LEU A 86 -8.64 -1.86 -2.79
C LEU A 86 -9.33 -0.79 -3.63
N HIS A 87 -8.59 -0.03 -4.44
CA HIS A 87 -9.19 0.88 -5.43
C HIS A 87 -9.83 0.15 -6.62
N LYS A 88 -9.44 -1.09 -6.89
CA LYS A 88 -10.04 -1.93 -7.94
C LYS A 88 -11.14 -2.84 -7.39
N ASN A 89 -10.95 -3.36 -6.20
CA ASN A 89 -11.86 -4.33 -5.57
C ASN A 89 -11.93 -4.08 -4.05
N LEU A 90 -13.05 -3.56 -3.56
CA LEU A 90 -13.30 -3.33 -2.13
C LEU A 90 -13.73 -4.60 -1.37
N SER A 91 -13.90 -5.72 -2.05
CA SER A 91 -14.29 -7.00 -1.43
C SER A 91 -13.33 -8.13 -1.87
N PRO A 92 -12.00 -7.93 -1.68
CA PRO A 92 -11.04 -8.92 -2.11
C PRO A 92 -11.16 -10.21 -1.28
N THR A 93 -10.97 -11.35 -1.93
CA THR A 93 -10.76 -12.62 -1.23
C THR A 93 -9.38 -12.62 -0.55
N ARG A 94 -9.19 -13.57 0.39
CA ARG A 94 -7.89 -13.74 1.02
C ARG A 94 -6.78 -14.04 0.01
N GLU A 95 -7.09 -14.85 -1.01
CA GLU A 95 -6.16 -15.18 -2.09
C GLU A 95 -5.76 -13.94 -2.89
N GLU A 96 -6.71 -13.07 -3.24
CA GLU A 96 -6.44 -11.82 -3.96
C GLU A 96 -5.57 -10.88 -3.13
N ILE A 97 -5.77 -10.82 -1.80
CA ILE A 97 -4.91 -10.03 -0.91
C ILE A 97 -3.49 -10.58 -0.91
N VAL A 98 -3.33 -11.89 -0.75
CA VAL A 98 -2.01 -12.56 -0.75
C VAL A 98 -1.30 -12.34 -2.08
N ASP A 99 -2.01 -12.48 -3.19
CA ASP A 99 -1.46 -12.25 -4.54
C ASP A 99 -0.99 -10.81 -4.72
N ALA A 100 -1.80 -9.83 -4.31
CA ALA A 100 -1.47 -8.41 -4.43
C ALA A 100 -0.18 -8.02 -3.70
N ILE A 101 0.13 -8.65 -2.56
CA ILE A 101 1.35 -8.39 -1.78
C ILE A 101 2.48 -9.38 -2.04
N SER A 102 2.27 -10.40 -2.89
CA SER A 102 3.24 -11.48 -3.13
C SER A 102 4.60 -10.99 -3.64
N GLY A 103 4.61 -9.86 -4.33
CA GLY A 103 5.82 -9.19 -4.80
C GLY A 103 6.53 -8.32 -3.75
N ASN A 104 6.07 -8.27 -2.50
CA ASN A 104 6.63 -7.45 -1.45
C ASN A 104 7.14 -8.33 -0.30
N ILE A 105 8.43 -8.26 0.01
CA ILE A 105 9.06 -9.09 1.04
C ILE A 105 9.01 -8.40 2.39
N CYS A 106 8.45 -9.11 3.39
CA CYS A 106 8.55 -8.75 4.79
C CYS A 106 9.34 -9.81 5.56
N ARG A 107 10.37 -9.42 6.30
CA ARG A 107 11.20 -10.35 7.09
C ARG A 107 10.72 -10.49 8.53
N CYS A 108 9.82 -9.62 9.00
CA CYS A 108 9.49 -9.48 10.42
C CYS A 108 8.15 -10.13 10.79
N THR A 109 7.07 -9.86 10.04
CA THR A 109 5.69 -10.11 10.49
C THR A 109 5.17 -11.53 10.22
N GLY A 110 5.75 -12.26 9.27
CA GLY A 110 5.16 -13.52 8.79
C GLY A 110 3.88 -13.35 7.98
N TYR A 111 3.54 -12.12 7.57
CA TYR A 111 2.43 -11.71 6.68
C TYR A 111 1.00 -11.83 7.25
N ALA A 112 0.74 -12.65 8.26
CA ALA A 112 -0.62 -12.86 8.76
C ALA A 112 -1.33 -11.56 9.12
N GLN A 113 -0.68 -10.70 9.92
CA GLN A 113 -1.21 -9.41 10.33
C GLN A 113 -1.34 -8.41 9.17
N ILE A 114 -0.47 -8.51 8.16
CA ILE A 114 -0.58 -7.68 6.95
C ILE A 114 -1.83 -8.03 6.16
N VAL A 115 -2.10 -9.32 5.97
CA VAL A 115 -3.31 -9.81 5.28
C VAL A 115 -4.56 -9.39 6.07
N GLU A 116 -4.54 -9.50 7.39
CA GLU A 116 -5.63 -9.05 8.27
C GLU A 116 -5.84 -7.54 8.17
N ALA A 117 -4.77 -6.73 8.16
CA ALA A 117 -4.83 -5.29 7.96
C ALA A 117 -5.53 -4.91 6.67
N ILE A 118 -5.20 -5.57 5.56
CA ILE A 118 -5.79 -5.28 4.26
C ILE A 118 -7.27 -5.67 4.23
N ALA A 119 -7.63 -6.81 4.83
CA ALA A 119 -9.02 -7.24 4.94
C ALA A 119 -9.86 -6.24 5.78
N LEU A 120 -9.32 -5.79 6.92
CA LEU A 120 -9.95 -4.78 7.78
C LEU A 120 -10.10 -3.43 7.06
N ALA A 121 -9.08 -3.00 6.33
CA ALA A 121 -9.15 -1.78 5.52
C ALA A 121 -10.24 -1.86 4.44
N ALA A 122 -10.36 -3.00 3.76
CA ALA A 122 -11.40 -3.24 2.77
C ALA A 122 -12.81 -3.08 3.38
N GLU A 123 -13.01 -3.64 4.57
CA GLU A 123 -14.28 -3.56 5.31
C GLU A 123 -14.64 -2.12 5.66
N ARG A 124 -13.68 -1.35 6.19
CA ARG A 124 -13.84 0.07 6.52
C ARG A 124 -14.16 0.94 5.31
N MET A 125 -13.45 0.71 4.21
CA MET A 125 -13.65 1.47 2.97
C MET A 125 -15.02 1.17 2.35
N ARG A 126 -15.54 -0.06 2.46
CA ARG A 126 -16.92 -0.38 2.06
C ARG A 126 -17.94 0.39 2.87
N GLY A 127 -17.79 0.36 4.21
CA GLY A 127 -18.73 1.06 5.11
C GLY A 127 -18.75 2.57 4.91
N GLN A 128 -17.67 3.17 4.44
CA GLN A 128 -17.60 4.59 4.10
C GLN A 128 -18.28 4.92 2.75
N ASN A 129 -18.37 3.96 1.84
CA ASN A 129 -18.98 4.11 0.52
C ASN A 129 -20.46 3.69 0.47
N GLU A 130 -21.00 3.07 1.54
CA GLU A 130 -22.44 2.85 1.64
C GLU A 130 -23.11 4.19 1.90
N PRO A 131 -24.04 4.66 1.03
CA PRO A 131 -24.84 5.84 1.31
C PRO A 131 -25.61 5.58 2.59
N ALA A 132 -25.66 6.60 3.46
CA ALA A 132 -26.45 6.57 4.70
C ALA A 132 -27.93 6.38 4.34
N GLU A 133 -28.31 5.16 4.03
CA GLU A 133 -29.70 4.78 3.76
C GLU A 133 -30.36 4.35 5.05
N LYS A 134 -31.12 5.32 5.59
CA LYS A 134 -32.19 5.16 6.59
C LYS A 134 -31.79 4.70 8.01
N ARG A 135 -31.57 5.68 8.85
CA ARG A 135 -32.13 5.64 10.21
C ARG A 135 -33.36 6.50 10.34
#